data_0d2c11460fc85ab02f6f416fda285eef
#
_entry.id   0d2c11460fc85ab02f6f416fda285eef
#
_cell.length_a   1.000
_cell.length_b   1.000
_cell.length_c   1.000
_cell.angle_alpha   90.00
_cell.angle_beta   90.00
_cell.angle_gamma   90.00
#
_symmetry.space_group_name_H-M   'P 1'
#
loop_
_entity.id
_entity.type
_entity.pdbx_description
1 polymer ?
#
loop_
_entity_poly.entity_id
_entity_poly.type
_entity_poly.pdbx_seq_one_letter_code
_entity_poly.pdbx_strand_id
1 'polypeptide(L)'
;EAEWNPKAEEAHKTVLARLKEEKQQESGANKVVKADEELAARFQSLRRHNGGYRVLSLNNPFNSTQVSYFHRSLGGYHGAKLKRYQELIEFQLGAAMQRVGNLLQSGTSMPQIDSLLAKEGVLNMLNTRYLIYNPERAPIRNTNALGEAWFVDEVKWQKDADAEIMALSGFDPARTALVDERYRSVIGDAPVTPDPSASAELTTYETNKLTYTVRSQ
;
A
#
# COMPACT_ATOMS: atom_id res chain seq x y z
N GLU A 1 -2.94 -9.34 15.05
CA GLU A 1 -2.44 -9.68 13.71
C GLU A 1 -3.61 -9.63 12.73
N ALA A 2 -3.62 -8.62 11.85
CA ALA A 2 -4.62 -8.55 10.79
C ALA A 2 -4.27 -9.63 9.76
N GLU A 3 -4.87 -10.79 9.88
CA GLU A 3 -4.76 -11.86 8.90
C GLU A 3 -5.44 -11.45 7.59
N TRP A 4 -4.90 -11.98 6.48
CA TRP A 4 -5.59 -11.97 5.19
C TRP A 4 -7.03 -12.44 5.40
N ASN A 5 -8.00 -11.58 5.04
CA ASN A 5 -9.40 -11.90 5.29
C ASN A 5 -9.92 -12.90 4.24
N PRO A 6 -10.14 -14.18 4.61
CA PRO A 6 -10.62 -15.21 3.68
C PRO A 6 -11.95 -14.83 3.02
N LYS A 7 -12.79 -14.06 3.73
CA LYS A 7 -14.08 -13.59 3.18
C LYS A 7 -13.87 -12.55 2.07
N ALA A 8 -12.80 -11.75 2.13
CA ALA A 8 -12.46 -10.82 1.05
C ALA A 8 -11.93 -11.57 -0.17
N GLU A 9 -11.19 -12.64 0.03
CA GLU A 9 -10.70 -13.51 -1.06
C GLU A 9 -11.85 -14.30 -1.72
N GLU A 10 -12.75 -14.85 -0.92
CA GLU A 10 -13.92 -15.56 -1.43
C GLU A 10 -14.88 -14.62 -2.17
N ALA A 11 -15.07 -13.39 -1.64
CA ALA A 11 -15.81 -12.34 -2.33
C ALA A 11 -15.14 -11.96 -3.65
N HIS A 12 -13.82 -11.84 -3.70
CA HIS A 12 -13.07 -11.56 -4.93
C HIS A 12 -13.23 -12.67 -5.97
N LYS A 13 -13.12 -13.96 -5.57
CA LYS A 13 -13.35 -15.10 -6.46
C LYS A 13 -14.80 -15.14 -6.98
N THR A 14 -15.75 -14.90 -6.10
CA THR A 14 -17.19 -14.87 -6.45
C THR A 14 -17.49 -13.76 -7.45
N VAL A 15 -16.87 -12.60 -7.28
CA VAL A 15 -17.02 -11.45 -8.18
C VAL A 15 -16.39 -11.70 -9.54
N LEU A 16 -15.18 -12.25 -9.58
CA LEU A 16 -14.52 -12.59 -10.83
C LEU A 16 -15.30 -13.68 -11.60
N ALA A 17 -15.87 -14.65 -10.88
CA ALA A 17 -16.73 -15.68 -11.50
C ALA A 17 -18.00 -15.03 -12.09
N ARG A 18 -18.66 -14.15 -11.33
CA ARG A 18 -19.86 -13.46 -11.78
C ARG A 18 -19.58 -12.49 -12.94
N LEU A 19 -18.48 -11.74 -12.91
CA LEU A 19 -18.05 -10.89 -14.04
C LEU A 19 -17.71 -11.69 -15.30
N LYS A 20 -17.21 -12.92 -15.14
CA LYS A 20 -16.98 -13.84 -16.28
C LYS A 20 -18.32 -14.36 -16.85
N GLU A 21 -19.28 -14.69 -15.98
CA GLU A 21 -20.61 -15.13 -16.39
C GLU A 21 -21.43 -13.99 -17.04
N GLU A 22 -21.36 -12.77 -16.51
CA GLU A 22 -22.04 -11.59 -17.05
C GLU A 22 -21.45 -11.13 -18.39
N LYS A 23 -20.15 -11.30 -18.62
CA LYS A 23 -19.52 -11.09 -19.93
C LYS A 23 -19.99 -12.10 -20.99
N GLN A 24 -20.48 -13.26 -20.57
CA GLN A 24 -21.04 -14.28 -21.49
C GLN A 24 -22.54 -14.12 -21.77
N GLN A 25 -23.23 -13.30 -20.98
CA GLN A 25 -24.65 -12.99 -21.19
C GLN A 25 -24.80 -11.54 -21.67
N GLU A 26 -24.80 -11.37 -23.01
CA GLU A 26 -25.22 -10.10 -23.63
C GLU A 26 -26.67 -9.77 -23.26
N SER A 27 -26.89 -8.94 -22.26
CA SER A 27 -28.14 -8.18 -22.18
C SER A 27 -28.03 -6.99 -21.21
N GLY A 28 -27.99 -5.81 -21.79
CA GLY A 28 -28.46 -4.57 -21.23
C GLY A 28 -27.51 -3.85 -20.25
N ALA A 29 -26.97 -2.71 -20.69
CA ALA A 29 -26.10 -1.79 -19.92
C ALA A 29 -26.65 -1.44 -18.51
N ASN A 30 -27.96 -1.45 -18.30
CA ASN A 30 -28.59 -1.15 -17.02
C ASN A 30 -28.47 -2.26 -15.95
N LYS A 31 -28.29 -3.53 -16.33
CA LYS A 31 -28.06 -4.61 -15.38
C LYS A 31 -26.61 -4.60 -14.85
N VAL A 32 -25.67 -4.22 -15.69
CA VAL A 32 -24.26 -4.11 -15.32
C VAL A 32 -24.08 -2.99 -14.30
N VAL A 33 -24.70 -1.84 -14.50
CA VAL A 33 -24.60 -0.69 -13.56
C VAL A 33 -25.16 -1.03 -12.18
N LYS A 34 -26.30 -1.73 -12.09
CA LYS A 34 -26.88 -2.15 -10.79
C LYS A 34 -26.02 -3.19 -10.07
N ALA A 35 -25.47 -4.16 -10.79
CA ALA A 35 -24.58 -5.14 -10.22
C ALA A 35 -23.28 -4.49 -9.69
N ASP A 36 -22.75 -3.50 -10.41
CA ASP A 36 -21.58 -2.73 -10.00
C ASP A 36 -21.85 -1.88 -8.75
N GLU A 37 -23.04 -1.28 -8.61
CA GLU A 37 -23.42 -0.49 -7.43
C GLU A 37 -23.61 -1.36 -6.17
N GLU A 38 -24.28 -2.49 -6.27
CA GLU A 38 -24.43 -3.45 -5.16
C GLU A 38 -23.09 -4.04 -4.76
N LEU A 39 -22.23 -4.30 -5.73
CA LEU A 39 -20.89 -4.80 -5.54
C LEU A 39 -20.01 -3.75 -4.82
N ALA A 40 -20.02 -2.52 -5.28
CA ALA A 40 -19.31 -1.41 -4.65
C ALA A 40 -19.75 -1.20 -3.20
N ALA A 41 -21.05 -1.30 -2.89
CA ALA A 41 -21.57 -1.19 -1.53
C ALA A 41 -21.09 -2.33 -0.62
N ARG A 42 -21.09 -3.57 -1.10
CA ARG A 42 -20.55 -4.74 -0.38
C ARG A 42 -19.07 -4.59 -0.10
N PHE A 43 -18.28 -4.11 -1.06
CA PHE A 43 -16.85 -3.92 -0.91
C PHE A 43 -16.49 -2.72 -0.04
N GLN A 44 -17.29 -1.67 -0.02
CA GLN A 44 -17.10 -0.58 0.95
C GLN A 44 -17.25 -1.06 2.40
N SER A 45 -18.15 -1.99 2.66
CA SER A 45 -18.28 -2.58 3.99
C SER A 45 -17.07 -3.44 4.37
N LEU A 46 -16.51 -4.19 3.44
CA LEU A 46 -15.27 -4.97 3.63
C LEU A 46 -14.04 -4.07 3.80
N ARG A 47 -13.97 -2.95 3.08
CA ARG A 47 -12.92 -1.93 3.23
C ARG A 47 -12.86 -1.34 4.65
N ARG A 48 -13.99 -1.18 5.31
CA ARG A 48 -14.05 -0.67 6.70
C ARG A 48 -13.52 -1.66 7.73
N HIS A 49 -13.49 -2.95 7.41
CA HIS A 49 -13.01 -4.02 8.27
C HIS A 49 -11.57 -4.46 7.97
N ASN A 50 -11.03 -4.08 6.80
CA ASN A 50 -9.63 -4.32 6.48
C ASN A 50 -8.80 -3.25 7.17
N GLY A 51 -7.91 -3.64 8.08
CA GLY A 51 -6.97 -2.75 8.77
C GLY A 51 -6.26 -1.77 7.81
N GLY A 52 -5.49 -0.85 8.33
CA GLY A 52 -4.92 0.27 7.57
C GLY A 52 -3.90 -0.07 6.48
N TYR A 53 -3.66 -1.37 6.20
CA TYR A 53 -2.70 -1.81 5.18
C TYR A 53 -3.16 -1.51 3.75
N ARG A 54 -2.20 -1.49 2.84
CA ARG A 54 -2.43 -1.30 1.40
C ARG A 54 -2.09 -2.56 0.61
N VAL A 55 -2.71 -2.62 -0.58
CA VAL A 55 -2.52 -3.70 -1.55
C VAL A 55 -1.95 -3.12 -2.83
N LEU A 56 -0.95 -3.78 -3.41
CA LEU A 56 -0.36 -3.46 -4.70
C LEU A 56 -0.62 -4.60 -5.68
N SER A 57 -1.26 -4.32 -6.81
CA SER A 57 -1.23 -5.22 -7.96
C SER A 57 0.04 -4.96 -8.76
N LEU A 58 0.72 -6.00 -9.21
CA LEU A 58 1.87 -5.86 -10.11
C LEU A 58 1.44 -5.73 -11.59
N ASN A 59 0.16 -5.96 -11.88
CA ASN A 59 -0.39 -5.83 -13.22
C ASN A 59 -1.05 -4.46 -13.40
N ASN A 60 -0.33 -3.54 -14.04
CA ASN A 60 -0.80 -2.21 -14.44
C ASN A 60 -1.55 -1.42 -13.34
N PRO A 61 -1.01 -1.31 -12.12
CA PRO A 61 -1.74 -0.80 -10.97
C PRO A 61 -2.18 0.66 -11.10
N PHE A 62 -1.45 1.48 -11.86
CA PHE A 62 -1.68 2.92 -11.95
C PHE A 62 -2.64 3.33 -13.07
N ASN A 63 -3.09 2.38 -13.89
CA ASN A 63 -4.06 2.57 -14.96
C ASN A 63 -5.28 1.63 -14.82
N SER A 64 -5.43 0.96 -13.67
CA SER A 64 -6.54 0.06 -13.38
C SER A 64 -7.21 0.44 -12.06
N THR A 65 -8.53 0.35 -12.01
CA THR A 65 -9.33 0.61 -10.81
C THR A 65 -9.69 -0.66 -10.05
N GLN A 66 -9.47 -1.85 -10.62
CA GLN A 66 -9.94 -3.13 -10.06
C GLN A 66 -9.57 -3.32 -8.59
N VAL A 67 -8.29 -3.12 -8.24
CA VAL A 67 -7.83 -3.32 -6.85
C VAL A 67 -8.44 -2.29 -5.91
N SER A 68 -8.63 -1.06 -6.37
CA SER A 68 -9.18 0.02 -5.54
C SER A 68 -10.66 -0.13 -5.20
N TYR A 69 -11.40 -0.94 -5.93
CA TYR A 69 -12.78 -1.31 -5.55
C TYR A 69 -12.82 -2.17 -4.29
N PHE A 70 -11.83 -3.04 -4.11
CA PHE A 70 -11.84 -4.07 -3.08
C PHE A 70 -10.93 -3.76 -1.90
N HIS A 71 -9.85 -3.03 -2.15
CA HIS A 71 -8.77 -2.80 -1.19
C HIS A 71 -8.32 -1.35 -1.19
N ARG A 72 -7.63 -0.93 -0.13
CA ARG A 72 -6.82 0.29 -0.13
C ARG A 72 -5.62 0.04 -1.05
N SER A 73 -5.74 0.44 -2.29
CA SER A 73 -4.73 0.22 -3.32
C SER A 73 -3.64 1.28 -3.28
N LEU A 74 -2.40 0.90 -3.55
CA LEU A 74 -1.35 1.85 -3.94
C LEU A 74 -1.55 2.35 -5.36
N GLY A 75 -2.30 1.62 -6.18
CA GLY A 75 -2.63 1.97 -7.54
C GLY A 75 -3.97 2.69 -7.65
N GLY A 76 -4.45 2.76 -8.87
CA GLY A 76 -5.73 3.37 -9.24
C GLY A 76 -5.55 4.30 -10.43
N TYR A 77 -6.57 4.34 -11.28
CA TYR A 77 -6.64 5.34 -12.34
C TYR A 77 -7.30 6.60 -11.79
N HIS A 78 -6.60 7.73 -11.86
CA HIS A 78 -7.15 9.03 -11.50
C HIS A 78 -6.53 10.13 -12.35
N GLY A 79 -7.39 10.96 -13.00
CA GLY A 79 -6.95 12.06 -13.86
C GLY A 79 -6.27 13.22 -13.12
N ALA A 80 -6.57 13.40 -11.83
CA ALA A 80 -5.98 14.44 -10.97
C ALA A 80 -5.06 13.83 -9.89
N LYS A 81 -4.08 13.05 -10.31
CA LYS A 81 -3.08 12.48 -9.42
C LYS A 81 -2.20 13.57 -8.81
N LEU A 82 -1.92 13.48 -7.51
CA LEU A 82 -0.98 14.39 -6.86
C LEU A 82 0.41 14.26 -7.51
N LYS A 83 1.03 15.39 -7.85
CA LYS A 83 2.34 15.43 -8.51
C LYS A 83 3.38 14.64 -7.69
N ARG A 84 3.47 14.85 -6.38
CA ARG A 84 4.39 14.12 -5.50
C ARG A 84 4.19 12.60 -5.54
N TYR A 85 2.94 12.14 -5.68
CA TYR A 85 2.68 10.72 -5.80
C TYR A 85 3.07 10.18 -7.17
N GLN A 86 2.89 10.97 -8.23
CA GLN A 86 3.38 10.63 -9.56
C GLN A 86 4.91 10.50 -9.58
N GLU A 87 5.62 11.44 -8.97
CA GLU A 87 7.07 11.39 -8.80
C GLU A 87 7.52 10.15 -8.01
N LEU A 88 6.81 9.80 -6.92
CA LEU A 88 7.09 8.58 -6.18
C LEU A 88 6.90 7.31 -7.04
N ILE A 89 5.91 7.30 -7.92
CA ILE A 89 5.71 6.19 -8.87
C ILE A 89 6.88 6.10 -9.83
N GLU A 90 7.27 7.21 -10.43
CA GLU A 90 8.29 7.28 -11.48
C GLU A 90 9.69 6.97 -10.95
N PHE A 91 10.05 7.55 -9.81
CA PHE A 91 11.42 7.43 -9.28
C PHE A 91 11.64 6.23 -8.36
N GLN A 92 10.56 5.68 -7.75
CA GLN A 92 10.72 4.65 -6.72
C GLN A 92 9.86 3.40 -6.97
N LEU A 93 8.53 3.55 -7.02
CA LEU A 93 7.63 2.39 -7.07
C LEU A 93 7.77 1.58 -8.35
N GLY A 94 8.00 2.23 -9.49
CA GLY A 94 8.20 1.54 -10.77
C GLY A 94 9.38 0.58 -10.71
N ALA A 95 10.51 1.02 -10.18
CA ALA A 95 11.71 0.20 -10.02
C ALA A 95 11.51 -0.94 -9.00
N ALA A 96 10.85 -0.66 -7.86
CA ALA A 96 10.52 -1.67 -6.87
C ALA A 96 9.62 -2.77 -7.46
N MET A 97 8.58 -2.40 -8.19
CA MET A 97 7.69 -3.34 -8.88
C MET A 97 8.42 -4.19 -9.91
N GLN A 98 9.34 -3.58 -10.66
CA GLN A 98 10.13 -4.31 -11.66
C GLN A 98 11.04 -5.35 -10.99
N ARG A 99 11.72 -5.01 -9.87
CA ARG A 99 12.54 -5.96 -9.12
C ARG A 99 11.73 -7.15 -8.61
N VAL A 100 10.58 -6.88 -7.99
CA VAL A 100 9.68 -7.93 -7.51
C VAL A 100 9.14 -8.78 -8.67
N GLY A 101 8.69 -8.14 -9.76
CA GLY A 101 8.17 -8.83 -10.94
C GLY A 101 9.20 -9.75 -11.59
N ASN A 102 10.44 -9.28 -11.77
CA ASN A 102 11.54 -10.08 -12.33
C ASN A 102 11.84 -11.31 -11.46
N LEU A 103 11.86 -11.13 -10.13
CA LEU A 103 12.11 -12.21 -9.20
C LEU A 103 11.01 -13.28 -9.27
N LEU A 104 9.74 -12.87 -9.37
CA LEU A 104 8.61 -13.79 -9.50
C LEU A 104 8.64 -14.58 -10.83
N GLN A 105 9.06 -13.95 -11.92
CA GLN A 105 9.18 -14.61 -13.23
C GLN A 105 10.31 -15.64 -13.27
N SER A 106 11.34 -15.49 -12.46
CA SER A 106 12.46 -16.43 -12.39
C SER A 106 12.18 -17.72 -11.60
N GLY A 107 10.94 -17.92 -11.13
CA GLY A 107 10.54 -19.11 -10.37
C GLY A 107 11.17 -19.21 -8.98
N THR A 108 11.43 -18.08 -8.39
CA THR A 108 12.14 -17.93 -7.13
C THR A 108 11.33 -18.42 -5.93
N SER A 109 12.01 -18.90 -4.90
CA SER A 109 11.39 -19.39 -3.65
C SER A 109 10.83 -18.25 -2.79
N MET A 110 9.83 -18.54 -1.96
CA MET A 110 9.23 -17.57 -1.04
C MET A 110 10.24 -16.87 -0.12
N PRO A 111 11.24 -17.56 0.49
CA PRO A 111 12.27 -16.88 1.30
C PRO A 111 13.09 -15.83 0.55
N GLN A 112 13.34 -16.04 -0.74
CA GLN A 112 14.05 -15.05 -1.55
C GLN A 112 13.17 -13.84 -1.87
N ILE A 113 11.88 -14.06 -2.06
CA ILE A 113 10.89 -12.96 -2.21
C ILE A 113 10.83 -12.15 -0.91
N ASP A 114 10.74 -12.79 0.25
CA ASP A 114 10.73 -12.12 1.55
C ASP A 114 12.00 -11.31 1.77
N SER A 115 13.16 -11.87 1.41
CA SER A 115 14.44 -11.17 1.48
C SER A 115 14.53 -9.94 0.58
N LEU A 116 13.89 -9.98 -0.60
CA LEU A 116 13.78 -8.81 -1.47
C LEU A 116 12.83 -7.77 -0.84
N LEU A 117 11.64 -8.19 -0.40
CA LEU A 117 10.64 -7.30 0.20
C LEU A 117 11.16 -6.60 1.45
N ALA A 118 12.01 -7.26 2.24
CA ALA A 118 12.68 -6.63 3.38
C ALA A 118 13.54 -5.41 2.97
N LYS A 119 14.07 -5.39 1.75
CA LYS A 119 14.90 -4.31 1.21
C LYS A 119 14.10 -3.24 0.45
N GLU A 120 12.84 -3.50 0.17
CA GLU A 120 11.97 -2.57 -0.56
C GLU A 120 11.36 -1.54 0.40
N GLY A 121 12.20 -0.64 0.92
CA GLY A 121 11.81 0.36 1.93
C GLY A 121 10.59 1.18 1.55
N VAL A 122 10.46 1.56 0.27
CA VAL A 122 9.30 2.33 -0.21
C VAL A 122 7.99 1.54 -0.11
N LEU A 123 7.99 0.24 -0.41
CA LEU A 123 6.81 -0.61 -0.23
C LEU A 123 6.47 -0.77 1.26
N ASN A 124 7.49 -0.91 2.10
CA ASN A 124 7.34 -1.11 3.53
C ASN A 124 6.78 0.14 4.23
N MET A 125 7.29 1.34 3.91
CA MET A 125 6.79 2.60 4.47
C MET A 125 5.38 2.94 3.98
N LEU A 126 4.99 2.50 2.79
CA LEU A 126 3.64 2.66 2.27
C LEU A 126 2.65 1.63 2.81
N ASN A 127 3.06 0.82 3.79
CA ASN A 127 2.27 -0.23 4.40
C ASN A 127 1.68 -1.21 3.37
N THR A 128 2.49 -1.59 2.37
CA THR A 128 2.11 -2.55 1.33
C THR A 128 2.20 -3.96 1.89
N ARG A 129 1.11 -4.44 2.48
CA ARG A 129 1.08 -5.76 3.13
C ARG A 129 0.83 -6.91 2.16
N TYR A 130 0.15 -6.66 1.05
CA TYR A 130 -0.15 -7.69 0.06
C TYR A 130 0.20 -7.22 -1.35
N LEU A 131 0.80 -8.14 -2.11
CA LEU A 131 1.11 -7.96 -3.52
C LEU A 131 0.35 -9.00 -4.35
N ILE A 132 -0.48 -8.54 -5.27
CA ILE A 132 -1.23 -9.37 -6.21
C ILE A 132 -0.41 -9.46 -7.50
N TYR A 133 0.15 -10.61 -7.77
CA TYR A 133 0.91 -10.90 -8.99
C TYR A 133 0.09 -11.69 -10.01
N ASN A 134 -0.87 -12.45 -9.54
CA ASN A 134 -1.82 -13.21 -10.34
C ASN A 134 -3.19 -13.17 -9.64
N PRO A 135 -4.26 -12.70 -10.31
CA PRO A 135 -5.58 -12.58 -9.68
C PRO A 135 -6.22 -13.95 -9.33
N GLU A 136 -5.70 -15.05 -9.90
CA GLU A 136 -6.19 -16.41 -9.63
C GLU A 136 -5.42 -17.13 -8.51
N ARG A 137 -4.42 -16.49 -7.93
CA ARG A 137 -3.59 -17.05 -6.86
C ARG A 137 -3.64 -16.20 -5.61
N ALA A 138 -3.33 -16.81 -4.47
CA ALA A 138 -3.18 -16.09 -3.22
C ALA A 138 -2.10 -14.98 -3.38
N PRO A 139 -2.34 -13.78 -2.83
CA PRO A 139 -1.37 -12.70 -2.87
C PRO A 139 -0.14 -13.04 -2.04
N ILE A 140 0.98 -12.42 -2.38
CA ILE A 140 2.18 -12.50 -1.57
C ILE A 140 1.99 -11.57 -0.36
N ARG A 141 2.20 -12.10 0.84
CA ARG A 141 2.19 -11.32 2.08
C ARG A 141 3.57 -10.71 2.31
N ASN A 142 3.63 -9.40 2.46
CA ASN A 142 4.83 -8.68 2.89
C ASN A 142 4.79 -8.48 4.41
N THR A 143 5.62 -9.22 5.12
CA THR A 143 5.74 -9.15 6.58
C THR A 143 6.53 -7.94 7.08
N ASN A 144 7.20 -7.22 6.17
CA ASN A 144 8.03 -6.05 6.47
C ASN A 144 7.26 -4.71 6.36
N ALA A 145 5.96 -4.75 6.03
CA ALA A 145 5.12 -3.56 6.01
C ALA A 145 5.03 -2.93 7.40
N LEU A 146 5.35 -1.63 7.52
CA LEU A 146 5.58 -0.94 8.81
C LEU A 146 4.30 -0.52 9.55
N GLY A 147 3.14 -0.72 8.95
CA GLY A 147 1.88 -0.28 9.57
C GLY A 147 1.50 1.15 9.19
N GLU A 148 0.64 1.75 10.00
CA GLU A 148 0.07 3.08 9.73
C GLU A 148 0.86 4.21 10.35
N ALA A 149 1.59 3.93 11.43
CA ALA A 149 2.49 4.85 12.10
C ALA A 149 3.52 4.08 12.92
N TRP A 150 4.71 4.59 13.00
CA TRP A 150 5.81 4.02 13.79
C TRP A 150 6.78 5.11 14.20
N PHE A 151 7.59 4.84 15.21
CA PHE A 151 8.69 5.70 15.62
C PHE A 151 9.96 5.37 14.83
N VAL A 152 10.81 6.36 14.63
CA VAL A 152 12.12 6.23 13.97
C VAL A 152 13.24 6.58 14.93
N ASP A 153 14.43 6.04 14.65
CA ASP A 153 15.61 6.27 15.47
C ASP A 153 16.36 7.57 15.10
N GLU A 154 16.18 8.04 13.86
CA GLU A 154 16.86 9.24 13.35
C GLU A 154 16.05 10.01 12.31
N VAL A 155 16.34 11.28 12.19
CA VAL A 155 15.86 12.15 11.12
C VAL A 155 17.06 12.56 10.26
N LYS A 156 16.99 12.28 8.97
CA LYS A 156 17.97 12.75 7.97
C LYS A 156 17.40 13.89 7.16
N TRP A 157 17.97 15.05 7.33
CA TRP A 157 17.58 16.25 6.62
C TRP A 157 18.03 16.20 5.17
N GLN A 158 17.11 16.56 4.28
CA GLN A 158 17.35 16.65 2.84
C GLN A 158 17.25 18.13 2.42
N LYS A 159 18.18 18.57 1.59
CA LYS A 159 18.28 20.00 1.18
C LYS A 159 17.03 20.53 0.47
N ASP A 160 16.30 19.64 -0.22
CA ASP A 160 15.12 19.93 -1.03
C ASP A 160 14.32 18.66 -1.35
N ALA A 161 13.15 18.83 -1.98
CA ALA A 161 12.26 17.74 -2.35
C ALA A 161 12.87 16.77 -3.36
N ASP A 162 13.78 17.22 -4.22
CA ASP A 162 14.45 16.36 -5.21
C ASP A 162 15.45 15.44 -4.50
N ALA A 163 16.20 15.98 -3.52
CA ALA A 163 17.08 15.17 -2.68
C ALA A 163 16.29 14.18 -1.81
N GLU A 164 15.14 14.61 -1.27
CA GLU A 164 14.25 13.75 -0.48
C GLU A 164 13.77 12.53 -1.30
N ILE A 165 13.23 12.75 -2.50
CA ILE A 165 12.72 11.65 -3.34
C ILE A 165 13.84 10.69 -3.79
N MET A 166 15.03 11.20 -4.07
CA MET A 166 16.18 10.37 -4.46
C MET A 166 16.74 9.58 -3.28
N ALA A 167 16.75 10.14 -2.07
CA ALA A 167 17.22 9.49 -0.86
C ALA A 167 16.35 8.30 -0.43
N LEU A 168 15.11 8.19 -0.92
CA LEU A 168 14.25 7.03 -0.69
C LEU A 168 14.84 5.72 -1.27
N SER A 169 15.79 5.81 -2.19
CA SER A 169 16.47 4.63 -2.72
C SER A 169 17.46 4.09 -1.68
N GLY A 170 17.16 2.91 -1.13
CA GLY A 170 18.08 2.19 -0.24
C GLY A 170 18.10 2.66 1.21
N PHE A 171 17.14 3.51 1.66
CA PHE A 171 17.02 3.84 3.07
C PHE A 171 16.23 2.78 3.85
N ASP A 172 16.43 2.76 5.15
CA ASP A 172 15.64 1.93 6.06
C ASP A 172 14.53 2.77 6.73
N PRO A 173 13.29 2.70 6.24
CA PRO A 173 12.20 3.50 6.79
C PRO A 173 11.77 3.10 8.19
N ALA A 174 12.13 1.91 8.65
CA ALA A 174 11.82 1.48 10.02
C ALA A 174 12.63 2.27 11.06
N ARG A 175 13.78 2.82 10.64
CA ARG A 175 14.71 3.52 11.54
C ARG A 175 14.93 4.98 11.20
N THR A 176 14.73 5.35 9.94
CA THR A 176 15.12 6.68 9.44
C THR A 176 13.91 7.40 8.84
N ALA A 177 13.67 8.65 9.24
CA ALA A 177 12.81 9.58 8.51
C ALA A 177 13.67 10.47 7.61
N LEU A 178 13.28 10.60 6.34
CA LEU A 178 13.84 11.57 5.40
C LEU A 178 12.95 12.79 5.37
N VAL A 179 13.48 13.97 5.64
CA VAL A 179 12.69 15.19 5.79
C VAL A 179 13.38 16.36 5.07
N ASP A 180 12.64 17.07 4.24
CA ASP A 180 13.10 18.30 3.59
C ASP A 180 13.40 19.38 4.65
N GLU A 181 14.55 20.06 4.51
CA GLU A 181 15.03 21.09 5.45
C GLU A 181 14.04 22.25 5.67
N ARG A 182 13.14 22.53 4.72
CA ARG A 182 12.10 23.55 4.90
C ARG A 182 11.18 23.29 6.09
N TYR A 183 11.09 22.04 6.57
CA TYR A 183 10.29 21.67 7.75
C TYR A 183 11.07 21.72 9.08
N ARG A 184 12.36 22.06 9.04
CA ARG A 184 13.22 22.08 10.23
C ARG A 184 12.69 23.02 11.32
N SER A 185 12.15 24.17 10.93
CA SER A 185 11.55 25.13 11.88
C SER A 185 10.30 24.59 12.59
N VAL A 186 9.62 23.62 12.01
CA VAL A 186 8.39 23.01 12.56
C VAL A 186 8.72 21.81 13.44
N ILE A 187 9.65 20.96 12.98
CA ILE A 187 10.01 19.71 13.65
C ILE A 187 11.04 19.97 14.76
N GLY A 188 11.93 20.96 14.56
CA GLY A 188 13.04 21.25 15.47
C GLY A 188 14.26 20.36 15.24
N ASP A 189 15.33 20.67 15.95
CA ASP A 189 16.61 19.94 15.91
C ASP A 189 16.82 19.06 17.16
N ALA A 190 15.75 18.79 17.92
CA ALA A 190 15.87 17.91 19.08
C ALA A 190 16.37 16.52 18.64
N PRO A 191 17.38 15.96 19.33
CA PRO A 191 17.83 14.64 19.03
C PRO A 191 16.71 13.62 19.25
N VAL A 192 16.53 12.73 18.27
CA VAL A 192 15.61 11.59 18.41
C VAL A 192 16.26 10.60 19.36
N THR A 193 15.62 10.32 20.47
CA THR A 193 16.07 9.26 21.39
C THR A 193 15.28 8.00 21.09
N PRO A 194 15.91 6.93 20.63
CA PRO A 194 15.23 5.66 20.39
C PRO A 194 14.56 5.15 21.67
N ASP A 195 13.26 4.89 21.58
CA ASP A 195 12.49 4.27 22.67
C ASP A 195 11.89 2.96 22.18
N PRO A 196 12.47 1.79 22.54
CA PRO A 196 11.98 0.49 22.14
C PRO A 196 10.57 0.17 22.65
N SER A 197 10.09 0.90 23.64
CA SER A 197 8.74 0.75 24.19
C SER A 197 7.71 1.63 23.50
N ALA A 198 8.15 2.54 22.64
CA ALA A 198 7.27 3.46 21.93
C ALA A 198 6.36 2.72 20.96
N SER A 199 5.10 3.12 20.94
CA SER A 199 4.10 2.57 20.05
C SER A 199 3.14 3.63 19.54
N ALA A 200 2.69 3.46 18.30
CA ALA A 200 1.65 4.27 17.70
C ALA A 200 0.61 3.34 17.06
N GLU A 201 -0.62 3.41 17.52
CA GLU A 201 -1.71 2.57 17.07
C GLU A 201 -2.85 3.41 16.51
N LEU A 202 -3.29 3.11 15.30
CA LEU A 202 -4.46 3.75 14.69
C LEU A 202 -5.72 3.21 15.36
N THR A 203 -6.41 4.07 16.11
CA THR A 203 -7.64 3.70 16.84
C THR A 203 -8.90 4.03 16.07
N THR A 204 -8.89 5.09 15.25
CA THR A 204 -10.05 5.47 14.44
C THR A 204 -9.63 5.91 13.05
N TYR A 205 -10.31 5.40 12.05
CA TYR A 205 -10.14 5.78 10.66
C TYR A 205 -11.46 6.31 10.09
N GLU A 206 -11.53 7.61 9.90
CA GLU A 206 -12.63 8.31 9.24
C GLU A 206 -12.16 8.95 7.94
N THR A 207 -13.08 9.38 7.09
CA THR A 207 -12.74 9.96 5.78
C THR A 207 -11.77 11.14 5.86
N ASN A 208 -11.94 11.99 6.87
CA ASN A 208 -11.14 13.22 7.04
C ASN A 208 -10.40 13.28 8.39
N LYS A 209 -10.38 12.16 9.15
CA LYS A 209 -9.77 12.16 10.48
C LYS A 209 -9.17 10.78 10.79
N LEU A 210 -7.91 10.79 11.16
CA LEU A 210 -7.22 9.64 11.71
C LEU A 210 -6.89 9.93 13.18
N THR A 211 -7.22 9.00 14.07
CA THR A 211 -6.90 9.12 15.49
C THR A 211 -5.93 8.01 15.87
N TYR A 212 -4.86 8.39 16.55
CA TYR A 212 -3.83 7.46 17.00
C TYR A 212 -3.72 7.50 18.53
N THR A 213 -3.50 6.34 19.13
CA THR A 213 -2.99 6.25 20.50
C THR A 213 -1.47 6.12 20.42
N VAL A 214 -0.78 7.05 21.04
CA VAL A 214 0.69 7.11 21.04
C VAL A 214 1.19 6.92 22.47
N ARG A 215 2.21 6.08 22.63
CA ARG A 215 2.93 5.87 23.90
C ARG A 215 4.42 6.02 23.62
N SER A 216 5.08 6.87 24.37
CA SER A 216 6.55 7.04 24.41
C SER A 216 6.93 7.55 25.79
N GLN A 217 8.14 7.27 26.21
CA GLN A 217 8.72 7.83 27.45
C GLN A 217 9.20 9.26 27.24
#